data_0637fba4ce37cbb447e9586c9b0c414b
#
_entry.id   0637fba4ce37cbb447e9586c9b0c414b
#
_cell.length_a   1.000
_cell.length_b   1.000
_cell.length_c   1.000
_cell.angle_alpha   90.00
_cell.angle_beta   90.00
_cell.angle_gamma   90.00
#
_symmetry.space_group_name_H-M   'P 1'
#
loop_
_entity.id
_entity.type
_entity.pdbx_description
1 polymer ?
#
loop_
_entity_poly.entity_id
_entity_poly.type
_entity_poly.pdbx_seq_one_letter_code
_entity_poly.pdbx_strand_id
1 'polypeptide(L)'
;MSRFSQQYGGVVLKGLVLIALVASVAAYRILPPIDDPSLQGPETVLVSRIKTMPASGGNRVYWGDLHIHTSLSSDAFTMGVRAVPDDVYRFAKGETIQHGAGYPVTISRPLDFAAVTDHAEYLGQARLSGLDVPTTRQRLGDLLADENRLTVTQSWWEIMSLIRDNGFKLTLEGVDAAINRSAWQEIVAAAEQHYEPGVFTTFPGWEWSADAGDVGTHLHRNVIYGSSDLPGIPFSSIDGETPPELWTFLRSEREKGRRVMAIPHNPNLSEGLAYRVASETGERIDRLSPEDRSDLEPISEILQIKGSSETHPLLSSLDEFADFEIAGTVPGREMTLTSVKGGYARDALRSGISMAHNEGFNPLKFGVIGSSDSHNATSPSDEKGYTGKLPMMDGSAGLRTGAAGLALDKLTPARQWGSGGLAGVWAPENTREALFDALQRRETFATSGPRLVVSLFGGWRFPKGTASAIEFDAIARANGVPMGASLPPSSGAVAPEFVVVAQRDPVGANLDRIQMIKGWVDRAGQSHETIYDLAWSDARTVDPVAGRVLPVGSSVDAVNATYDNTLGSPQLSAQWRDPDFDAGEEAFYYVRVLEIPTPRWSTFDAVQLQREPMAPVSIQERAISSAIWYQP
;
A
#
# COMPACT_ATOMS: atom_id res chain seq x y z
N MET A 1 0.96 59.66 -16.88
CA MET A 1 0.74 58.42 -16.12
C MET A 1 1.98 57.51 -16.04
N SER A 2 3.20 57.94 -16.37
CA SER A 2 4.39 57.03 -16.50
C SER A 2 5.49 57.21 -15.45
N ARG A 3 5.32 58.04 -14.45
CA ARG A 3 6.28 58.23 -13.37
C ARG A 3 5.86 57.66 -12.00
N PHE A 4 4.60 57.32 -11.81
CA PHE A 4 4.09 56.78 -10.54
C PHE A 4 4.31 55.25 -10.41
N SER A 5 4.38 54.48 -11.53
CA SER A 5 4.54 53.02 -11.46
C SER A 5 5.98 52.56 -11.14
N GLN A 6 6.99 53.37 -11.45
CA GLN A 6 8.38 52.97 -11.16
C GLN A 6 8.79 53.16 -9.67
N GLN A 7 8.14 54.05 -8.95
CA GLN A 7 8.53 54.34 -7.56
C GLN A 7 7.89 53.36 -6.56
N TYR A 8 6.72 52.79 -6.87
CA TYR A 8 6.06 51.78 -6.02
C TYR A 8 6.50 50.35 -6.30
N GLY A 9 6.89 50.03 -7.53
CA GLY A 9 7.45 48.72 -7.88
C GLY A 9 8.75 48.40 -7.12
N GLY A 10 9.61 49.39 -6.94
CA GLY A 10 10.86 49.22 -6.19
C GLY A 10 10.66 49.04 -4.68
N VAL A 11 9.63 49.64 -4.10
CA VAL A 11 9.33 49.53 -2.66
C VAL A 11 8.66 48.18 -2.36
N VAL A 12 7.76 47.71 -3.23
CA VAL A 12 7.10 46.41 -3.08
C VAL A 12 8.12 45.28 -3.26
N LEU A 13 9.04 45.39 -4.24
CA LEU A 13 10.08 44.38 -4.46
C LEU A 13 11.09 44.33 -3.28
N LYS A 14 11.46 45.50 -2.74
CA LYS A 14 12.33 45.57 -1.54
C LYS A 14 11.60 45.05 -0.29
N GLY A 15 10.30 45.26 -0.16
CA GLY A 15 9.48 44.72 0.92
C GLY A 15 9.35 43.20 0.84
N LEU A 16 9.15 42.65 -0.34
CA LEU A 16 9.09 41.20 -0.56
C LEU A 16 10.43 40.50 -0.33
N VAL A 17 11.54 41.15 -0.76
CA VAL A 17 12.90 40.64 -0.48
C VAL A 17 13.20 40.70 1.02
N LEU A 18 12.77 41.75 1.73
CA LEU A 18 12.96 41.86 3.18
C LEU A 18 12.12 40.84 3.94
N ILE A 19 10.88 40.58 3.52
CA ILE A 19 10.02 39.53 4.09
C ILE A 19 10.62 38.16 3.83
N ALA A 20 11.12 37.89 2.63
CA ALA A 20 11.80 36.65 2.30
C ALA A 20 13.10 36.47 3.12
N LEU A 21 13.88 37.57 3.34
CA LEU A 21 15.06 37.52 4.18
C LEU A 21 14.73 37.31 5.67
N VAL A 22 13.67 37.94 6.17
CA VAL A 22 13.22 37.78 7.57
C VAL A 22 12.64 36.38 7.77
N ALA A 23 11.90 35.85 6.79
CA ALA A 23 11.42 34.47 6.82
C ALA A 23 12.57 33.45 6.75
N SER A 24 13.62 33.73 5.95
CA SER A 24 14.81 32.88 5.86
C SER A 24 15.65 32.94 7.14
N VAL A 25 15.78 34.13 7.78
CA VAL A 25 16.45 34.29 9.07
C VAL A 25 15.66 33.70 10.23
N ALA A 26 14.32 33.74 10.17
CA ALA A 26 13.44 33.07 11.14
C ALA A 26 13.51 31.54 10.99
N ALA A 27 13.46 31.04 9.77
CA ALA A 27 13.65 29.61 9.48
C ALA A 27 15.04 29.13 9.95
N TYR A 28 16.07 29.96 9.80
CA TYR A 28 17.43 29.65 10.24
C TYR A 28 17.60 29.47 11.77
N ARG A 29 16.88 30.22 12.57
CA ARG A 29 16.94 30.08 14.05
C ARG A 29 16.21 28.87 14.59
N ILE A 30 15.52 28.12 13.71
CA ILE A 30 14.59 27.07 14.09
C ILE A 30 15.08 25.68 13.63
N LEU A 31 16.12 25.60 12.78
CA LEU A 31 16.67 24.31 12.36
C LEU A 31 17.47 23.68 13.51
N PRO A 32 17.15 22.45 13.89
CA PRO A 32 17.87 21.74 14.93
C PRO A 32 19.30 21.39 14.46
N PRO A 33 20.26 21.18 15.38
CA PRO A 33 21.57 20.62 15.05
C PRO A 33 21.47 19.28 14.32
N ILE A 34 22.49 18.91 13.55
CA ILE A 34 22.54 17.60 12.84
C ILE A 34 22.40 16.43 13.82
N ASP A 35 22.91 16.57 15.03
CA ASP A 35 22.81 15.57 16.10
C ASP A 35 21.49 15.65 16.90
N ASP A 36 20.54 16.48 16.47
CA ASP A 36 19.24 16.60 17.09
C ASP A 36 18.48 15.28 16.98
N PRO A 37 17.94 14.75 18.09
CA PRO A 37 17.16 13.51 18.08
C PRO A 37 15.98 13.53 17.10
N SER A 38 15.42 14.71 16.78
CA SER A 38 14.32 14.86 15.83
C SER A 38 14.69 14.49 14.39
N LEU A 39 15.98 14.46 14.04
CA LEU A 39 16.51 14.09 12.73
C LEU A 39 17.02 12.62 12.69
N GLN A 40 16.99 11.93 13.82
CA GLN A 40 17.38 10.51 13.88
C GLN A 40 16.23 9.60 13.44
N GLY A 41 16.60 8.40 12.99
CA GLY A 41 15.65 7.35 12.67
C GLY A 41 15.02 6.70 13.90
N PRO A 42 13.99 5.89 13.70
CA PRO A 42 13.36 5.13 14.77
C PRO A 42 14.34 4.10 15.37
N GLU A 43 14.16 3.79 16.64
CA GLU A 43 14.88 2.69 17.29
C GLU A 43 14.36 1.35 16.75
N THR A 44 15.23 0.57 16.13
CA THR A 44 14.87 -0.74 15.59
C THR A 44 15.20 -1.85 16.60
N VAL A 45 14.17 -2.60 17.00
CA VAL A 45 14.33 -3.81 17.80
C VAL A 45 14.30 -5.02 16.84
N LEU A 46 15.44 -5.68 16.67
CA LEU A 46 15.52 -6.88 15.84
C LEU A 46 14.74 -8.03 16.50
N VAL A 47 13.79 -8.59 15.77
CA VAL A 47 13.06 -9.79 16.15
C VAL A 47 13.59 -10.95 15.31
N SER A 48 14.12 -11.98 15.97
CA SER A 48 14.57 -13.19 15.26
C SER A 48 13.42 -13.81 14.46
N ARG A 49 13.74 -14.44 13.30
CA ARG A 49 12.74 -15.14 12.48
C ARG A 49 11.91 -16.08 13.35
N ILE A 50 10.67 -15.73 13.56
CA ILE A 50 9.69 -16.61 14.21
C ILE A 50 9.27 -17.62 13.14
N LYS A 51 9.55 -18.91 13.38
CA LYS A 51 9.04 -19.95 12.49
C LYS A 51 7.53 -19.94 12.60
N THR A 52 6.84 -19.45 11.57
CA THR A 52 5.40 -19.64 11.45
C THR A 52 5.09 -21.14 11.46
N MET A 53 4.09 -21.54 12.21
CA MET A 53 3.68 -22.96 12.23
C MET A 53 3.28 -23.39 10.80
N PRO A 54 3.74 -24.57 10.36
CA PRO A 54 3.27 -25.11 9.08
C PRO A 54 1.75 -25.37 9.20
N ALA A 55 0.97 -24.82 8.25
CA ALA A 55 -0.38 -25.30 8.06
C ALA A 55 -0.33 -26.81 7.74
N SER A 56 -1.25 -27.59 8.30
CA SER A 56 -1.32 -29.03 8.11
C SER A 56 -1.88 -29.36 6.70
N GLY A 57 -1.27 -28.99 5.65
CA GLY A 57 -1.72 -29.17 4.27
C GLY A 57 -0.64 -28.83 3.25
N GLY A 58 0.53 -28.44 3.72
CA GLY A 58 1.67 -28.10 2.87
C GLY A 58 1.79 -26.62 2.54
N ASN A 59 0.72 -25.81 2.56
CA ASN A 59 0.81 -24.36 2.34
C ASN A 59 1.26 -23.62 3.60
N ARG A 60 2.00 -22.52 3.40
CA ARG A 60 2.45 -21.60 4.45
C ARG A 60 2.17 -20.18 4.00
N VAL A 61 2.04 -19.27 4.96
CA VAL A 61 2.04 -17.83 4.66
C VAL A 61 3.46 -17.37 4.47
N TYR A 62 3.69 -16.66 3.36
CA TYR A 62 4.91 -15.92 3.09
C TYR A 62 4.58 -14.43 3.08
N TRP A 63 5.50 -13.64 3.64
CA TRP A 63 5.32 -12.21 3.86
C TRP A 63 6.25 -11.41 2.98
N GLY A 64 5.71 -10.44 2.27
CA GLY A 64 6.53 -9.63 1.38
C GLY A 64 5.97 -8.27 1.08
N ASP A 65 6.78 -7.50 0.37
CA ASP A 65 6.48 -6.18 -0.13
C ASP A 65 6.80 -6.15 -1.64
N LEU A 66 5.78 -5.87 -2.44
CA LEU A 66 5.87 -5.86 -3.91
C LEU A 66 5.91 -4.43 -4.48
N HIS A 67 6.17 -3.42 -3.63
CA HIS A 67 6.13 -2.03 -4.05
C HIS A 67 7.18 -1.19 -3.30
N ILE A 68 8.41 -1.21 -3.80
CA ILE A 68 9.55 -0.49 -3.19
C ILE A 68 10.34 0.23 -4.27
N HIS A 69 10.62 1.53 -4.03
CA HIS A 69 11.41 2.38 -4.91
C HIS A 69 12.82 2.60 -4.40
N THR A 70 13.73 2.82 -5.35
CA THR A 70 15.15 3.07 -5.09
C THR A 70 15.59 4.42 -5.68
N SER A 71 16.89 4.66 -5.72
CA SER A 71 17.45 5.81 -6.42
C SER A 71 17.30 5.76 -7.94
N LEU A 72 16.72 4.71 -8.50
CA LEU A 72 16.40 4.62 -9.93
C LEU A 72 15.07 5.28 -10.28
N SER A 73 14.15 5.42 -9.32
CA SER A 73 13.00 6.32 -9.45
C SER A 73 13.46 7.77 -9.35
N SER A 74 13.13 8.58 -10.35
CA SER A 74 13.62 9.97 -10.45
C SER A 74 13.15 10.84 -9.28
N ASP A 75 11.93 10.65 -8.79
CA ASP A 75 11.38 11.33 -7.64
C ASP A 75 12.07 10.91 -6.33
N ALA A 76 12.28 9.61 -6.11
CA ALA A 76 13.01 9.11 -4.95
C ALA A 76 14.45 9.67 -4.92
N PHE A 77 15.15 9.66 -6.06
CA PHE A 77 16.50 10.22 -6.15
C PHE A 77 16.53 11.71 -5.83
N THR A 78 15.61 12.49 -6.39
CA THR A 78 15.53 13.94 -6.15
C THR A 78 15.15 14.26 -4.70
N MET A 79 14.44 13.35 -4.02
CA MET A 79 14.11 13.44 -2.59
C MET A 79 15.19 12.88 -1.66
N GLY A 80 16.37 12.60 -2.18
CA GLY A 80 17.55 12.26 -1.37
C GLY A 80 17.88 10.79 -1.25
N VAL A 81 17.13 9.90 -1.87
CA VAL A 81 17.44 8.45 -1.88
C VAL A 81 18.71 8.18 -2.67
N ARG A 82 19.59 7.38 -2.10
CA ARG A 82 20.83 6.90 -2.73
C ARG A 82 20.96 5.39 -2.70
N ALA A 83 20.09 4.73 -1.95
CA ALA A 83 20.00 3.28 -1.92
C ALA A 83 19.62 2.74 -3.31
N VAL A 84 20.22 1.62 -3.68
CA VAL A 84 20.10 0.96 -4.97
C VAL A 84 19.26 -0.31 -4.84
N PRO A 85 18.87 -0.99 -5.94
CA PRO A 85 18.10 -2.24 -5.87
C PRO A 85 18.70 -3.32 -4.97
N ASP A 86 20.04 -3.46 -4.93
CA ASP A 86 20.75 -4.36 -4.03
C ASP A 86 20.46 -4.05 -2.54
N ASP A 87 20.44 -2.78 -2.17
CA ASP A 87 20.16 -2.36 -0.78
C ASP A 87 18.76 -2.74 -0.33
N VAL A 88 17.74 -2.68 -1.22
CA VAL A 88 16.36 -3.12 -0.91
C VAL A 88 16.35 -4.58 -0.49
N TYR A 89 16.97 -5.46 -1.27
CA TYR A 89 16.97 -6.89 -0.97
C TYR A 89 17.81 -7.22 0.25
N ARG A 90 18.91 -6.52 0.47
CA ARG A 90 19.71 -6.64 1.71
C ARG A 90 18.88 -6.22 2.92
N PHE A 91 18.20 -5.07 2.85
CA PHE A 91 17.29 -4.61 3.90
C PHE A 91 16.17 -5.62 4.15
N ALA A 92 15.49 -6.09 3.11
CA ALA A 92 14.42 -7.08 3.21
C ALA A 92 14.87 -8.39 3.87
N LYS A 93 16.13 -8.79 3.68
CA LYS A 93 16.76 -9.95 4.33
C LYS A 93 17.23 -9.68 5.76
N GLY A 94 17.17 -8.43 6.25
CA GLY A 94 17.50 -8.04 7.63
C GLY A 94 18.87 -7.38 7.79
N GLU A 95 19.52 -6.97 6.71
CA GLU A 95 20.75 -6.19 6.79
C GLU A 95 20.48 -4.71 7.04
N THR A 96 21.45 -4.01 7.60
CA THR A 96 21.40 -2.57 7.80
C THR A 96 21.79 -1.84 6.52
N ILE A 97 20.97 -0.87 6.09
CA ILE A 97 21.28 0.05 4.99
C ILE A 97 21.31 1.50 5.47
N GLN A 98 21.74 2.41 4.62
CA GLN A 98 21.69 3.84 4.91
C GLN A 98 20.39 4.45 4.37
N HIS A 99 19.58 5.00 5.26
CA HIS A 99 18.38 5.74 4.90
C HIS A 99 18.77 7.10 4.27
N GLY A 100 17.96 7.58 3.31
CA GLY A 100 18.21 8.84 2.62
C GLY A 100 18.26 10.08 3.55
N ALA A 101 17.64 10.01 4.72
CA ALA A 101 17.75 11.03 5.76
C ALA A 101 19.06 10.97 6.58
N GLY A 102 19.95 10.01 6.29
CA GLY A 102 21.32 9.97 6.80
C GLY A 102 21.53 9.15 8.07
N TYR A 103 20.63 8.26 8.44
CA TYR A 103 20.77 7.32 9.55
C TYR A 103 20.77 5.86 9.07
N PRO A 104 21.39 4.92 9.82
CA PRO A 104 21.27 3.50 9.53
C PRO A 104 19.87 2.98 9.85
N VAL A 105 19.35 2.09 9.01
CA VAL A 105 18.03 1.47 9.22
C VAL A 105 18.11 -0.03 8.95
N THR A 106 17.37 -0.79 9.75
CA THR A 106 17.28 -2.26 9.64
C THR A 106 15.82 -2.66 9.82
N ILE A 107 15.32 -3.58 9.01
CA ILE A 107 13.97 -4.09 9.19
C ILE A 107 13.87 -4.90 10.48
N SER A 108 12.79 -4.72 11.25
CA SER A 108 12.58 -5.43 12.52
C SER A 108 12.49 -6.95 12.33
N ARG A 109 11.91 -7.39 11.23
CA ARG A 109 11.76 -8.81 10.83
C ARG A 109 11.98 -8.98 9.34
N PRO A 110 12.93 -9.83 8.89
CA PRO A 110 13.14 -10.10 7.46
C PRO A 110 11.87 -10.54 6.74
N LEU A 111 11.72 -10.10 5.49
CA LEU A 111 10.67 -10.55 4.57
C LEU A 111 11.01 -11.91 3.98
N ASP A 112 10.02 -12.60 3.41
CA ASP A 112 10.19 -13.84 2.66
C ASP A 112 10.34 -13.57 1.17
N PHE A 113 9.77 -12.47 0.68
CA PHE A 113 9.91 -12.03 -0.71
C PHE A 113 9.81 -10.50 -0.83
N ALA A 114 10.36 -9.95 -1.92
CA ALA A 114 10.24 -8.53 -2.25
C ALA A 114 10.34 -8.29 -3.77
N ALA A 115 9.86 -7.12 -4.21
CA ALA A 115 10.08 -6.60 -5.54
C ALA A 115 10.54 -5.14 -5.48
N VAL A 116 11.55 -4.80 -6.27
CA VAL A 116 11.87 -3.42 -6.62
C VAL A 116 11.01 -3.06 -7.83
N THR A 117 10.24 -1.99 -7.68
CA THR A 117 9.28 -1.52 -8.68
C THR A 117 9.44 -0.03 -8.95
N ASP A 118 10.67 0.39 -9.22
CA ASP A 118 10.95 1.77 -9.63
C ASP A 118 10.08 2.20 -10.81
N HIS A 119 9.71 3.49 -10.86
CA HIS A 119 8.94 4.05 -11.97
C HIS A 119 9.61 3.79 -13.31
N ALA A 120 8.86 3.24 -14.28
CA ALA A 120 9.34 3.04 -15.66
C ALA A 120 9.57 4.37 -16.37
N GLU A 121 8.79 5.38 -16.01
CA GLU A 121 8.90 6.74 -16.49
C GLU A 121 10.23 7.35 -16.01
N TYR A 122 11.09 7.67 -16.96
CA TYR A 122 12.43 8.24 -16.68
C TYR A 122 13.31 7.38 -15.80
N LEU A 123 13.17 6.07 -15.86
CA LEU A 123 13.88 5.09 -15.06
C LEU A 123 15.41 5.35 -15.11
N GLY A 124 15.99 5.63 -13.96
CA GLY A 124 17.42 5.91 -13.80
C GLY A 124 17.90 7.25 -14.37
N GLN A 125 17.06 8.04 -15.06
CA GLN A 125 17.49 9.28 -15.73
C GLN A 125 18.12 10.27 -14.75
N ALA A 126 17.48 10.53 -13.61
CA ALA A 126 17.99 11.48 -12.63
C ALA A 126 19.34 11.04 -12.04
N ARG A 127 19.49 9.76 -11.71
CA ARG A 127 20.70 9.20 -11.09
C ARG A 127 21.85 9.00 -12.10
N LEU A 128 21.56 8.36 -13.23
CA LEU A 128 22.59 7.88 -14.17
C LEU A 128 23.04 8.96 -15.17
N SER A 129 22.28 10.06 -15.33
CA SER A 129 22.72 11.24 -16.09
C SER A 129 23.77 12.07 -15.37
N GLY A 130 24.11 11.72 -14.12
CA GLY A 130 25.09 12.47 -13.32
C GLY A 130 24.54 13.77 -12.74
N LEU A 131 23.21 13.85 -12.55
CA LEU A 131 22.59 14.98 -11.88
C LEU A 131 23.07 15.05 -10.43
N ASP A 132 23.73 16.14 -10.06
CA ASP A 132 24.22 16.36 -8.71
C ASP A 132 23.08 16.89 -7.82
N VAL A 133 22.42 15.97 -7.13
CA VAL A 133 21.37 16.27 -6.15
C VAL A 133 21.89 15.90 -4.77
N PRO A 134 22.11 16.84 -3.86
CA PRO A 134 22.59 16.57 -2.50
C PRO A 134 21.61 15.66 -1.72
N THR A 135 22.14 14.80 -0.86
CA THR A 135 21.32 14.01 0.09
C THR A 135 20.66 14.94 1.10
N THR A 136 19.60 14.50 1.76
CA THR A 136 18.94 15.23 2.85
C THR A 136 19.95 15.65 3.93
N ARG A 137 20.85 14.74 4.31
CA ARG A 137 21.88 15.01 5.31
C ARG A 137 22.93 16.03 4.84
N GLN A 138 23.35 15.94 3.58
CA GLN A 138 24.25 16.94 2.99
C GLN A 138 23.60 18.31 2.97
N ARG A 139 22.33 18.41 2.52
CA ARG A 139 21.59 19.67 2.52
C ARG A 139 21.38 20.24 3.91
N LEU A 140 21.02 19.43 4.89
CA LEU A 140 20.91 19.85 6.29
C LEU A 140 22.29 20.22 6.85
N GLY A 141 23.34 19.49 6.48
CA GLY A 141 24.72 19.77 6.86
C GLY A 141 25.25 21.08 6.25
N ASP A 142 25.01 21.27 4.96
CA ASP A 142 25.39 22.48 4.23
C ASP A 142 24.61 23.71 4.74
N LEU A 143 23.30 23.51 5.03
CA LEU A 143 22.45 24.51 5.70
C LEU A 143 23.02 24.98 7.04
N LEU A 144 23.63 24.09 7.78
CA LEU A 144 24.15 24.37 9.12
C LEU A 144 25.60 24.85 9.12
N ALA A 145 26.37 24.47 8.08
CA ALA A 145 27.80 24.73 7.97
C ALA A 145 28.15 25.95 7.09
N ASP A 146 27.27 26.40 6.19
CA ASP A 146 27.58 27.41 5.20
C ASP A 146 27.23 28.81 5.71
N GLU A 147 28.23 29.72 5.67
CA GLU A 147 28.03 31.15 5.87
C GLU A 147 27.18 31.78 4.74
N ASN A 148 27.01 31.10 3.61
CA ASN A 148 26.30 31.62 2.43
C ASN A 148 24.94 30.93 2.21
N ARG A 149 24.05 31.07 3.17
CA ARG A 149 22.74 30.43 3.34
C ARG A 149 21.68 30.75 2.29
N LEU A 150 21.96 31.71 1.42
CA LEU A 150 21.10 32.02 0.25
C LEU A 150 21.07 30.87 -0.76
N THR A 151 22.17 30.14 -0.94
CA THR A 151 22.31 29.07 -1.91
C THR A 151 21.42 27.85 -1.55
N VAL A 152 21.24 27.60 -0.27
CA VAL A 152 20.47 26.46 0.22
C VAL A 152 18.97 26.72 0.16
N THR A 153 18.55 27.94 0.55
CA THR A 153 17.16 28.38 0.36
C THR A 153 16.82 28.37 -1.13
N GLN A 154 17.78 28.73 -2.00
CA GLN A 154 17.61 28.73 -3.43
C GLN A 154 17.51 27.31 -4.00
N SER A 155 18.36 26.37 -3.56
CA SER A 155 18.26 24.95 -3.95
C SER A 155 16.95 24.31 -3.48
N TRP A 156 16.45 24.67 -2.30
CA TRP A 156 15.14 24.24 -1.80
C TRP A 156 13.99 24.77 -2.67
N TRP A 157 14.04 26.05 -3.03
CA TRP A 157 13.08 26.68 -3.92
C TRP A 157 13.15 26.09 -5.33
N GLU A 158 14.32 25.75 -5.83
CA GLU A 158 14.51 25.11 -7.14
C GLU A 158 13.88 23.71 -7.16
N ILE A 159 14.05 22.91 -6.10
CA ILE A 159 13.44 21.59 -6.00
C ILE A 159 11.92 21.67 -5.83
N MET A 160 11.45 22.57 -4.96
CA MET A 160 10.02 22.77 -4.80
C MET A 160 9.38 23.37 -6.05
N SER A 161 10.12 24.19 -6.82
CA SER A 161 9.69 24.66 -8.13
C SER A 161 9.66 23.55 -9.17
N LEU A 162 10.67 22.68 -9.20
CA LEU A 162 10.70 21.52 -10.09
C LEU A 162 9.53 20.57 -9.81
N ILE A 163 9.21 20.33 -8.55
CA ILE A 163 8.07 19.53 -8.12
C ILE A 163 6.74 20.22 -8.50
N ARG A 164 6.63 21.52 -8.26
CA ARG A 164 5.41 22.29 -8.50
C ARG A 164 5.18 22.57 -10.00
N ASP A 165 6.21 23.01 -10.71
CA ASP A 165 6.07 23.57 -12.06
C ASP A 165 6.11 22.49 -13.14
N ASN A 166 6.74 21.35 -12.89
CA ASN A 166 6.82 20.24 -13.83
C ASN A 166 5.85 19.10 -13.53
N GLY A 167 5.19 19.07 -12.36
CA GLY A 167 4.15 18.10 -12.00
C GLY A 167 4.47 16.67 -12.44
N PHE A 168 5.74 16.26 -12.39
CA PHE A 168 6.25 15.01 -12.98
C PHE A 168 5.98 14.83 -14.50
N LYS A 169 5.47 15.84 -15.20
CA LYS A 169 5.41 15.86 -16.68
C LYS A 169 6.78 16.20 -17.22
N LEU A 170 7.68 15.25 -17.09
CA LEU A 170 8.88 15.24 -17.90
C LEU A 170 8.45 14.95 -19.34
N THR A 171 8.89 15.73 -20.29
CA THR A 171 8.57 15.55 -21.73
C THR A 171 9.49 14.51 -22.34
N LEU A 172 9.06 13.85 -23.43
CA LEU A 172 9.86 12.91 -24.22
C LEU A 172 11.24 13.47 -24.66
N GLU A 173 11.40 14.79 -24.68
CA GLU A 173 12.64 15.49 -24.98
C GLU A 173 13.63 15.35 -23.82
N GLY A 174 14.32 14.23 -23.71
CA GLY A 174 15.36 14.02 -22.68
C GLY A 174 15.44 12.62 -22.14
N VAL A 175 14.57 11.70 -22.58
CA VAL A 175 14.68 10.29 -22.19
C VAL A 175 15.78 9.61 -23.00
N ASP A 176 16.85 9.21 -22.33
CA ASP A 176 17.87 8.35 -22.93
C ASP A 176 17.51 6.88 -22.70
N ALA A 177 17.10 6.21 -23.78
CA ALA A 177 16.75 4.79 -23.74
C ALA A 177 17.93 3.88 -23.32
N ALA A 178 19.17 4.32 -23.46
CA ALA A 178 20.32 3.58 -22.99
C ALA A 178 20.41 3.63 -21.46
N ILE A 179 20.07 4.77 -20.85
CA ILE A 179 19.97 4.93 -19.40
C ILE A 179 18.86 4.03 -18.86
N ASN A 180 17.64 4.09 -19.43
CA ASN A 180 16.53 3.25 -19.00
C ASN A 180 16.88 1.75 -19.07
N ARG A 181 17.55 1.34 -20.16
CA ARG A 181 18.00 -0.05 -20.31
C ARG A 181 19.04 -0.44 -19.26
N SER A 182 19.99 0.43 -18.96
CA SER A 182 21.01 0.20 -17.93
C SER A 182 20.39 0.08 -16.54
N ALA A 183 19.44 0.97 -16.21
CA ALA A 183 18.72 0.95 -14.95
C ALA A 183 17.87 -0.32 -14.81
N TRP A 184 17.18 -0.73 -15.88
CA TRP A 184 16.42 -1.98 -15.89
C TRP A 184 17.34 -3.19 -15.68
N GLN A 185 18.50 -3.22 -16.33
CA GLN A 185 19.49 -4.28 -16.13
C GLN A 185 19.99 -4.33 -14.66
N GLU A 186 20.13 -3.18 -14.00
CA GLU A 186 20.51 -3.12 -12.58
C GLU A 186 19.42 -3.72 -11.68
N ILE A 187 18.13 -3.41 -11.90
CA ILE A 187 17.01 -4.01 -11.19
C ILE A 187 16.98 -5.53 -11.38
N VAL A 188 17.08 -5.98 -12.63
CA VAL A 188 17.06 -7.42 -12.96
C VAL A 188 18.24 -8.14 -12.32
N ALA A 189 19.45 -7.58 -12.44
CA ALA A 189 20.65 -8.18 -11.87
C ALA A 189 20.55 -8.32 -10.34
N ALA A 190 20.05 -7.30 -9.64
CA ALA A 190 19.84 -7.37 -8.21
C ALA A 190 18.77 -8.41 -7.84
N ALA A 191 17.65 -8.47 -8.58
CA ALA A 191 16.62 -9.47 -8.35
C ALA A 191 17.15 -10.91 -8.53
N GLU A 192 17.92 -11.16 -9.58
CA GLU A 192 18.50 -12.51 -9.81
C GLU A 192 19.59 -12.84 -8.78
N GLN A 193 20.42 -11.88 -8.39
CA GLN A 193 21.48 -12.07 -7.39
C GLN A 193 20.92 -12.46 -6.02
N HIS A 194 19.79 -11.88 -5.62
CA HIS A 194 19.18 -12.09 -4.31
C HIS A 194 18.12 -13.19 -4.29
N TYR A 195 17.79 -13.79 -5.43
CA TYR A 195 16.86 -14.91 -5.48
C TYR A 195 17.47 -16.18 -4.88
N GLU A 196 16.96 -16.61 -3.74
CA GLU A 196 17.38 -17.79 -2.99
C GLU A 196 16.16 -18.72 -2.79
N PRO A 197 15.88 -19.64 -3.75
CA PRO A 197 14.72 -20.52 -3.67
C PRO A 197 14.62 -21.25 -2.32
N GLY A 198 13.44 -21.21 -1.70
CA GLY A 198 13.18 -21.77 -0.37
C GLY A 198 13.56 -20.86 0.80
N VAL A 199 14.25 -19.74 0.57
CA VAL A 199 14.74 -18.81 1.60
C VAL A 199 14.19 -17.41 1.39
N PHE A 200 14.47 -16.80 0.24
CA PHE A 200 14.03 -15.45 -0.11
C PHE A 200 13.75 -15.34 -1.61
N THR A 201 12.56 -14.89 -1.95
CA THR A 201 12.15 -14.75 -3.35
C THR A 201 12.12 -13.28 -3.77
N THR A 202 12.62 -13.03 -4.98
CA THR A 202 12.60 -11.73 -5.64
C THR A 202 11.79 -11.80 -6.93
N PHE A 203 11.10 -10.71 -7.27
CA PHE A 203 10.44 -10.55 -8.55
C PHE A 203 11.05 -9.38 -9.30
N PRO A 204 11.60 -9.56 -10.52
CA PRO A 204 11.88 -8.44 -11.40
C PRO A 204 10.59 -7.68 -11.70
N GLY A 205 10.61 -6.35 -11.56
CA GLY A 205 9.42 -5.55 -11.75
C GLY A 205 9.71 -4.07 -11.97
N TRP A 206 8.68 -3.33 -12.32
CA TRP A 206 8.68 -1.86 -12.41
C TRP A 206 7.28 -1.33 -12.11
N GLU A 207 7.17 -0.03 -11.89
CA GLU A 207 5.89 0.65 -11.83
C GLU A 207 5.59 1.38 -13.13
N TRP A 208 4.43 1.09 -13.72
CA TRP A 208 3.81 1.88 -14.78
C TRP A 208 2.96 2.96 -14.14
N SER A 209 3.33 4.25 -14.32
CA SER A 209 2.76 5.37 -13.60
C SER A 209 2.09 6.34 -14.54
N ALA A 210 0.82 6.09 -14.87
CA ALA A 210 0.01 6.99 -15.67
C ALA A 210 -0.81 7.93 -14.81
N ASP A 211 -0.92 9.16 -15.27
CA ASP A 211 -1.83 10.18 -14.75
C ASP A 211 -3.05 10.32 -15.67
N ALA A 212 -4.25 10.41 -15.10
CA ALA A 212 -5.44 10.69 -15.89
C ALA A 212 -5.72 12.21 -15.95
N GLY A 213 -5.50 12.80 -17.10
CA GLY A 213 -5.80 14.21 -17.37
C GLY A 213 -4.88 15.21 -16.68
N ASP A 214 -5.32 16.47 -16.60
CA ASP A 214 -4.53 17.57 -16.00
C ASP A 214 -4.44 17.55 -14.46
N VAL A 215 -5.04 16.56 -13.80
CA VAL A 215 -5.31 16.58 -12.34
C VAL A 215 -4.33 15.76 -11.53
N GLY A 216 -3.42 14.98 -12.14
CA GLY A 216 -2.45 14.11 -11.44
C GLY A 216 -3.16 13.00 -10.66
N THR A 217 -4.08 12.30 -11.31
CA THR A 217 -4.80 11.17 -10.74
C THR A 217 -4.01 9.89 -10.95
N HIS A 218 -3.80 9.12 -9.87
CA HIS A 218 -2.98 7.93 -9.92
C HIS A 218 -3.69 6.77 -10.62
N LEU A 219 -3.21 6.38 -11.81
CA LEU A 219 -3.61 5.15 -12.51
C LEU A 219 -2.49 4.10 -12.51
N HIS A 220 -1.71 4.07 -11.46
CA HIS A 220 -0.47 3.33 -11.34
C HIS A 220 -0.67 1.81 -11.21
N ARG A 221 0.27 1.02 -11.78
CA ARG A 221 0.34 -0.44 -11.68
C ARG A 221 1.78 -0.91 -11.52
N ASN A 222 2.04 -1.73 -10.51
CA ASN A 222 3.28 -2.49 -10.50
C ASN A 222 3.17 -3.65 -11.48
N VAL A 223 4.18 -3.82 -12.32
CA VAL A 223 4.32 -4.97 -13.23
C VAL A 223 5.41 -5.87 -12.69
N ILE A 224 5.10 -7.13 -12.42
CA ILE A 224 6.06 -8.11 -11.91
C ILE A 224 6.11 -9.35 -12.81
N TYR A 225 7.31 -9.96 -12.88
CA TYR A 225 7.56 -11.17 -13.66
C TYR A 225 7.81 -12.39 -12.77
N GLY A 226 7.12 -13.48 -13.07
CA GLY A 226 7.33 -14.80 -12.47
C GLY A 226 8.38 -15.66 -13.20
N SER A 227 9.18 -15.07 -14.07
CA SER A 227 10.21 -15.75 -14.86
C SER A 227 11.42 -14.86 -15.07
N SER A 228 12.55 -15.46 -15.50
CA SER A 228 13.79 -14.72 -15.83
C SER A 228 13.87 -14.31 -17.31
N ASP A 229 12.92 -14.72 -18.16
CA ASP A 229 12.80 -14.18 -19.53
C ASP A 229 12.03 -12.88 -19.46
N LEU A 230 12.70 -11.76 -19.75
CA LEU A 230 12.23 -10.41 -19.50
C LEU A 230 12.35 -9.53 -20.75
N PRO A 231 11.57 -8.43 -20.86
CA PRO A 231 11.75 -7.45 -21.91
C PRO A 231 13.11 -6.72 -21.76
N GLY A 232 13.64 -6.20 -22.85
CA GLY A 232 14.90 -5.44 -22.82
C GLY A 232 14.80 -4.06 -22.15
N ILE A 233 13.58 -3.57 -21.95
CA ILE A 233 13.26 -2.28 -21.33
C ILE A 233 11.82 -2.35 -20.79
N PRO A 234 11.49 -1.70 -19.64
CA PRO A 234 10.12 -1.55 -19.17
C PRO A 234 9.23 -0.78 -20.14
N PHE A 235 7.95 -1.16 -20.16
CA PHE A 235 6.90 -0.39 -20.84
C PHE A 235 6.39 0.68 -19.86
N SER A 236 6.47 1.93 -20.25
CA SER A 236 6.11 3.09 -19.43
C SER A 236 4.81 3.74 -19.89
N SER A 237 4.26 4.66 -19.11
CA SER A 237 3.13 5.49 -19.53
C SER A 237 3.49 6.46 -20.66
N ILE A 238 4.79 6.65 -20.94
CA ILE A 238 5.28 7.37 -22.12
C ILE A 238 5.06 6.56 -23.40
N ASP A 239 5.10 5.22 -23.30
CA ASP A 239 4.86 4.29 -24.41
C ASP A 239 3.37 4.02 -24.64
N GLY A 240 2.56 4.12 -23.57
CA GLY A 240 1.11 3.97 -23.60
C GLY A 240 0.46 4.52 -22.32
N GLU A 241 -0.36 5.54 -22.48
CA GLU A 241 -0.89 6.39 -21.38
C GLU A 241 -2.10 5.77 -20.65
N THR A 242 -2.66 4.67 -21.17
CA THR A 242 -3.92 4.11 -20.65
C THR A 242 -3.77 2.66 -20.20
N PRO A 243 -4.58 2.20 -19.22
CA PRO A 243 -4.57 0.80 -18.80
C PRO A 243 -4.81 -0.21 -19.95
N PRO A 244 -5.71 0.03 -20.92
CA PRO A 244 -5.85 -0.85 -22.09
C PRO A 244 -4.59 -1.03 -22.94
N GLU A 245 -3.75 -0.01 -23.04
CA GLU A 245 -2.46 -0.09 -23.74
C GLU A 245 -1.47 -0.94 -22.95
N LEU A 246 -1.41 -0.77 -21.63
CA LEU A 246 -0.65 -1.64 -20.75
C LEU A 246 -1.11 -3.10 -20.87
N TRP A 247 -2.43 -3.37 -20.83
CA TRP A 247 -2.94 -4.74 -20.98
C TRP A 247 -2.59 -5.34 -22.33
N THR A 248 -2.55 -4.54 -23.40
CA THR A 248 -2.11 -4.98 -24.72
C THR A 248 -0.64 -5.38 -24.70
N PHE A 249 0.21 -4.59 -24.04
CA PHE A 249 1.62 -4.94 -23.84
C PHE A 249 1.74 -6.24 -23.03
N LEU A 250 1.07 -6.37 -21.88
CA LEU A 250 1.15 -7.56 -21.03
C LEU A 250 0.72 -8.85 -21.75
N ARG A 251 -0.30 -8.76 -22.62
CA ARG A 251 -0.68 -9.91 -23.47
C ARG A 251 0.42 -10.27 -24.44
N SER A 252 1.03 -9.28 -25.09
CA SER A 252 2.16 -9.55 -26.00
C SER A 252 3.33 -10.23 -25.27
N GLU A 253 3.53 -9.92 -23.99
CA GLU A 253 4.53 -10.60 -23.16
C GLU A 253 4.13 -12.05 -22.85
N ARG A 254 2.87 -12.30 -22.54
CA ARG A 254 2.34 -13.66 -22.31
C ARG A 254 2.37 -14.51 -23.59
N GLU A 255 2.10 -13.93 -24.75
CA GLU A 255 2.22 -14.61 -26.05
C GLU A 255 3.66 -15.05 -26.35
N LYS A 256 4.66 -14.36 -25.80
CA LYS A 256 6.09 -14.75 -25.82
C LYS A 256 6.44 -15.84 -24.79
N GLY A 257 5.47 -16.31 -24.01
CA GLY A 257 5.65 -17.30 -22.96
C GLY A 257 6.09 -16.74 -21.60
N ARG A 258 6.12 -15.41 -21.42
CA ARG A 258 6.52 -14.75 -20.19
C ARG A 258 5.39 -14.76 -19.16
N ARG A 259 5.75 -15.02 -17.92
CA ARG A 259 4.81 -14.99 -16.79
C ARG A 259 4.82 -13.56 -16.23
N VAL A 260 3.77 -12.81 -16.46
CA VAL A 260 3.67 -11.39 -16.08
C VAL A 260 2.27 -11.07 -15.59
N MET A 261 2.17 -10.17 -14.60
CA MET A 261 0.94 -9.57 -14.12
C MET A 261 1.16 -8.09 -13.77
N ALA A 262 0.06 -7.33 -13.74
CA ALA A 262 0.04 -5.98 -13.20
C ALA A 262 -0.78 -5.95 -11.89
N ILE A 263 -0.38 -5.05 -10.98
CA ILE A 263 -0.98 -4.87 -9.66
C ILE A 263 -1.40 -3.41 -9.53
N PRO A 264 -2.69 -3.08 -9.75
CA PRO A 264 -3.21 -1.75 -9.49
C PRO A 264 -2.99 -1.35 -8.03
N HIS A 265 -2.58 -0.11 -7.82
CA HIS A 265 -2.41 0.45 -6.49
C HIS A 265 -2.86 1.91 -6.42
N ASN A 266 -3.00 2.46 -5.22
CA ASN A 266 -3.55 3.80 -4.99
C ASN A 266 -4.91 4.07 -5.65
N PRO A 267 -5.83 3.13 -5.73
CA PRO A 267 -7.12 3.41 -6.35
C PRO A 267 -7.90 4.50 -5.59
N ASN A 268 -7.65 4.67 -4.28
CA ASN A 268 -8.18 5.77 -3.46
C ASN A 268 -7.76 7.17 -3.95
N LEU A 269 -6.67 7.29 -4.71
CA LEU A 269 -6.15 8.54 -5.28
C LEU A 269 -6.43 8.68 -6.78
N SER A 270 -7.26 7.82 -7.36
CA SER A 270 -7.51 7.74 -8.80
C SER A 270 -8.73 8.53 -9.27
N GLU A 271 -9.39 9.31 -8.41
CA GLU A 271 -10.68 9.98 -8.75
C GLU A 271 -11.73 9.02 -9.33
N GLY A 272 -11.73 7.77 -8.84
CA GLY A 272 -12.64 6.73 -9.29
C GLY A 272 -12.29 6.06 -10.61
N LEU A 273 -11.10 6.31 -11.15
CA LEU A 273 -10.70 5.82 -12.48
C LEU A 273 -9.98 4.48 -12.45
N ALA A 274 -9.40 4.08 -11.31
CA ALA A 274 -8.57 2.87 -11.21
C ALA A 274 -9.32 1.59 -11.60
N TYR A 275 -10.58 1.46 -11.16
CA TYR A 275 -11.43 0.31 -11.45
C TYR A 275 -12.50 0.58 -12.51
N ARG A 276 -12.36 1.65 -13.26
CA ARG A 276 -13.28 2.03 -14.32
C ARG A 276 -13.34 0.94 -15.40
N VAL A 277 -14.55 0.67 -15.89
CA VAL A 277 -14.83 -0.34 -16.93
C VAL A 277 -15.40 0.26 -18.22
N ALA A 278 -15.79 1.54 -18.19
CA ALA A 278 -16.31 2.26 -19.35
C ALA A 278 -15.72 3.66 -19.46
N SER A 279 -15.59 4.18 -20.67
CA SER A 279 -15.20 5.56 -20.95
C SER A 279 -16.28 6.55 -20.48
N GLU A 280 -16.01 7.85 -20.53
CA GLU A 280 -17.01 8.90 -20.24
C GLU A 280 -18.20 8.87 -21.20
N THR A 281 -17.98 8.37 -22.41
CA THR A 281 -19.02 8.19 -23.44
C THR A 281 -19.80 6.89 -23.26
N GLY A 282 -19.52 6.10 -22.21
CA GLY A 282 -20.15 4.80 -21.94
C GLY A 282 -19.57 3.64 -22.78
N GLU A 283 -18.53 3.90 -23.57
CA GLU A 283 -17.86 2.86 -24.32
C GLU A 283 -16.94 2.07 -23.40
N ARG A 284 -16.98 0.73 -23.50
CA ARG A 284 -16.17 -0.14 -22.65
C ARG A 284 -14.69 0.04 -22.97
N ILE A 285 -13.88 0.22 -21.93
CA ILE A 285 -12.42 0.33 -22.04
C ILE A 285 -11.74 -1.05 -22.07
N ASP A 286 -12.44 -2.09 -21.61
CA ASP A 286 -11.99 -3.50 -21.59
C ASP A 286 -12.49 -4.31 -22.80
N ARG A 287 -12.52 -3.70 -23.98
CA ARG A 287 -12.96 -4.31 -25.26
C ARG A 287 -12.21 -5.59 -25.66
N LEU A 288 -11.10 -5.83 -25.06
CA LEU A 288 -10.37 -7.08 -25.12
C LEU A 288 -11.05 -8.02 -24.11
N SER A 289 -11.11 -9.31 -24.35
CA SER A 289 -11.86 -10.24 -23.52
C SER A 289 -11.99 -9.83 -22.04
N PRO A 290 -13.19 -9.77 -21.47
CA PRO A 290 -13.40 -9.37 -20.07
C PRO A 290 -12.60 -10.21 -19.07
N GLU A 291 -12.34 -11.45 -19.44
CA GLU A 291 -11.55 -12.42 -18.68
C GLU A 291 -10.08 -12.01 -18.64
N ASP A 292 -9.58 -11.33 -19.69
CA ASP A 292 -8.18 -10.88 -19.77
C ASP A 292 -7.82 -9.90 -18.66
N ARG A 293 -8.70 -8.95 -18.28
CA ARG A 293 -8.40 -8.00 -17.24
C ARG A 293 -8.21 -8.68 -15.89
N SER A 294 -9.10 -9.58 -15.48
CA SER A 294 -8.98 -10.27 -14.19
C SER A 294 -7.80 -11.23 -14.12
N ASP A 295 -7.29 -11.66 -15.29
CA ASP A 295 -6.08 -12.47 -15.39
C ASP A 295 -4.81 -11.63 -15.40
N LEU A 296 -4.83 -10.48 -16.06
CA LEU A 296 -3.69 -9.55 -16.15
C LEU A 296 -3.51 -8.75 -14.86
N GLU A 297 -4.61 -8.39 -14.19
CA GLU A 297 -4.66 -7.71 -12.88
C GLU A 297 -5.33 -8.64 -11.84
N PRO A 298 -4.71 -9.80 -11.50
CA PRO A 298 -5.34 -10.78 -10.61
C PRO A 298 -5.45 -10.32 -9.17
N ILE A 299 -4.63 -9.37 -8.75
CA ILE A 299 -4.60 -8.80 -7.40
C ILE A 299 -4.50 -7.28 -7.47
N SER A 300 -4.92 -6.60 -6.40
CA SER A 300 -4.77 -5.15 -6.21
C SER A 300 -4.20 -4.86 -4.83
N GLU A 301 -3.33 -3.87 -4.74
CA GLU A 301 -2.79 -3.36 -3.49
C GLU A 301 -3.79 -2.38 -2.88
N ILE A 302 -4.26 -2.68 -1.66
CA ILE A 302 -5.31 -1.91 -1.00
C ILE A 302 -4.89 -1.28 0.33
N LEU A 303 -3.70 -1.61 0.82
CA LEU A 303 -3.11 -1.05 2.04
C LEU A 303 -1.67 -0.66 1.77
N GLN A 304 -1.33 0.60 2.01
CA GLN A 304 0.01 1.15 1.85
C GLN A 304 0.19 2.48 2.61
N ILE A 305 1.36 3.08 2.55
CA ILE A 305 1.68 4.35 3.23
C ILE A 305 0.66 5.46 2.91
N LYS A 306 0.17 5.55 1.67
CA LYS A 306 -0.84 6.56 1.25
C LYS A 306 -2.27 6.18 1.63
N GLY A 307 -2.44 5.25 2.58
CA GLY A 307 -3.70 4.91 3.22
C GLY A 307 -4.37 3.65 2.66
N SER A 308 -5.61 3.45 3.08
CA SER A 308 -6.45 2.31 2.74
C SER A 308 -7.31 2.58 1.52
N SER A 309 -7.39 1.57 0.66
CA SER A 309 -8.31 1.51 -0.48
C SER A 309 -9.35 0.38 -0.34
N GLU A 310 -9.57 -0.15 0.87
CA GLU A 310 -10.61 -1.17 1.09
C GLU A 310 -11.99 -0.61 0.78
N THR A 311 -12.38 0.41 1.52
CA THR A 311 -13.67 1.11 1.37
C THR A 311 -13.59 2.55 1.91
N HIS A 312 -14.66 3.31 1.77
CA HIS A 312 -14.76 4.69 2.22
C HIS A 312 -16.12 4.93 2.92
N PRO A 313 -16.22 5.78 3.96
CA PRO A 313 -17.50 6.06 4.66
C PRO A 313 -18.64 6.51 3.76
N LEU A 314 -18.35 7.21 2.66
CA LEU A 314 -19.35 7.62 1.68
C LEU A 314 -19.89 6.46 0.82
N LEU A 315 -19.16 5.35 0.72
CA LEU A 315 -19.55 4.16 -0.05
C LEU A 315 -20.15 3.08 0.86
N SER A 316 -19.73 3.04 2.11
CA SER A 316 -20.08 2.04 3.12
C SER A 316 -20.48 2.71 4.43
N SER A 317 -21.56 3.48 4.39
CA SER A 317 -22.00 4.35 5.51
C SER A 317 -22.44 3.60 6.77
N LEU A 318 -22.68 2.30 6.67
CA LEU A 318 -23.02 1.43 7.79
C LEU A 318 -21.80 0.66 8.36
N ASP A 319 -20.62 0.84 7.79
CA ASP A 319 -19.38 0.22 8.23
C ASP A 319 -18.66 1.11 9.25
N GLU A 320 -18.64 0.70 10.51
CA GLU A 320 -17.99 1.44 11.60
C GLU A 320 -16.46 1.53 11.47
N PHE A 321 -15.85 0.76 10.56
CA PHE A 321 -14.40 0.74 10.30
C PHE A 321 -14.04 1.22 8.87
N ALA A 322 -14.96 1.88 8.19
CA ALA A 322 -14.75 2.38 6.83
C ALA A 322 -13.80 3.58 6.76
N ASP A 323 -13.52 4.23 7.88
CA ASP A 323 -12.70 5.45 7.99
C ASP A 323 -11.21 5.18 8.27
N PHE A 324 -10.77 3.95 8.13
CA PHE A 324 -9.39 3.56 8.40
C PHE A 324 -8.41 4.16 7.39
N GLU A 325 -7.46 4.98 7.89
CA GLU A 325 -6.35 5.56 7.11
C GLU A 325 -6.82 6.11 5.74
N ILE A 326 -7.87 6.92 5.77
CA ILE A 326 -8.40 7.56 4.57
C ILE A 326 -7.50 8.72 4.16
N ALA A 327 -6.92 8.65 2.95
CA ALA A 327 -6.18 9.77 2.38
C ALA A 327 -7.16 10.86 1.90
N GLY A 328 -7.05 12.04 2.48
CA GLY A 328 -7.90 13.20 2.12
C GLY A 328 -7.37 14.04 0.97
N THR A 329 -6.09 13.87 0.60
CA THR A 329 -5.41 14.70 -0.40
C THR A 329 -4.41 13.90 -1.23
N VAL A 330 -4.26 14.29 -2.48
CA VAL A 330 -3.18 13.77 -3.35
C VAL A 330 -1.87 14.46 -2.97
N PRO A 331 -0.73 13.73 -2.88
CA PRO A 331 0.57 14.32 -2.63
C PRO A 331 0.87 15.52 -3.55
N GLY A 332 1.21 16.67 -2.94
CA GLY A 332 1.54 17.90 -3.67
C GLY A 332 0.36 18.76 -4.12
N ARG A 333 -0.88 18.37 -3.85
CA ARG A 333 -2.09 19.17 -4.16
C ARG A 333 -3.11 19.06 -3.03
N GLU A 334 -3.73 20.21 -2.66
CA GLU A 334 -4.98 20.17 -1.90
C GLU A 334 -6.11 19.79 -2.88
N MET A 335 -6.24 18.51 -3.18
CA MET A 335 -7.41 18.00 -3.89
C MET A 335 -8.38 17.38 -2.89
N THR A 336 -9.52 17.98 -2.75
CA THR A 336 -10.69 17.27 -2.22
C THR A 336 -11.07 16.25 -3.28
N LEU A 337 -11.00 14.95 -2.94
CA LEU A 337 -11.45 13.89 -3.85
C LEU A 337 -12.90 14.16 -4.25
N THR A 338 -13.13 14.37 -5.53
CA THR A 338 -14.46 14.66 -6.07
C THR A 338 -15.26 13.41 -6.36
N SER A 339 -14.56 12.27 -6.60
CA SER A 339 -15.19 10.99 -6.83
C SER A 339 -14.49 9.87 -6.06
N VAL A 340 -15.17 9.30 -5.08
CA VAL A 340 -14.72 8.10 -4.35
C VAL A 340 -15.18 6.81 -5.03
N LYS A 341 -16.28 6.84 -5.79
CA LYS A 341 -16.84 5.69 -6.49
C LYS A 341 -15.87 5.24 -7.61
N GLY A 342 -15.57 3.94 -7.66
CA GLY A 342 -14.60 3.36 -8.59
C GLY A 342 -13.13 3.48 -8.13
N GLY A 343 -12.89 4.08 -6.94
CA GLY A 343 -11.58 4.22 -6.33
C GLY A 343 -11.33 3.32 -5.12
N TYR A 344 -12.25 2.40 -4.79
CA TYR A 344 -12.14 1.53 -3.62
C TYR A 344 -12.48 0.08 -3.97
N ALA A 345 -11.75 -0.85 -3.40
CA ALA A 345 -11.81 -2.27 -3.75
C ALA A 345 -13.21 -2.88 -3.53
N ARG A 346 -13.87 -2.61 -2.39
CA ARG A 346 -15.20 -3.13 -2.11
C ARG A 346 -16.25 -2.64 -3.12
N ASP A 347 -16.21 -1.36 -3.50
CA ASP A 347 -17.07 -0.79 -4.52
C ASP A 347 -16.79 -1.41 -5.90
N ALA A 348 -15.51 -1.68 -6.22
CA ALA A 348 -15.11 -2.37 -7.44
C ALA A 348 -15.61 -3.82 -7.48
N LEU A 349 -15.49 -4.58 -6.39
CA LEU A 349 -16.02 -5.95 -6.29
C LEU A 349 -17.55 -5.95 -6.48
N ARG A 350 -18.27 -4.99 -5.89
CA ARG A 350 -19.73 -4.81 -6.10
C ARG A 350 -20.06 -4.48 -7.55
N SER A 351 -19.28 -3.61 -8.17
CA SER A 351 -19.44 -3.29 -9.60
C SER A 351 -19.19 -4.52 -10.47
N GLY A 352 -18.19 -5.34 -10.15
CA GLY A 352 -17.86 -6.57 -10.86
C GLY A 352 -18.99 -7.62 -10.83
N ILE A 353 -19.61 -7.86 -9.66
CA ILE A 353 -20.76 -8.79 -9.58
C ILE A 353 -22.01 -8.21 -10.25
N SER A 354 -22.20 -6.88 -10.23
CA SER A 354 -23.29 -6.25 -10.99
C SER A 354 -23.11 -6.43 -12.49
N MET A 355 -21.88 -6.42 -13.00
CA MET A 355 -21.58 -6.73 -14.41
C MET A 355 -21.80 -8.22 -14.70
N ALA A 356 -21.41 -9.12 -13.78
CA ALA A 356 -21.71 -10.53 -13.92
C ALA A 356 -23.22 -10.76 -14.09
N HIS A 357 -24.03 -10.11 -13.26
CA HIS A 357 -25.50 -10.18 -13.32
C HIS A 357 -26.06 -9.64 -14.64
N ASN A 358 -25.64 -8.46 -15.06
CA ASN A 358 -26.23 -7.75 -16.20
C ASN A 358 -25.66 -8.18 -17.57
N GLU A 359 -24.38 -8.59 -17.60
CA GLU A 359 -23.62 -8.80 -18.84
C GLU A 359 -22.98 -10.20 -18.93
N GLY A 360 -23.07 -11.01 -17.87
CA GLY A 360 -22.59 -12.40 -17.85
C GLY A 360 -21.10 -12.60 -17.57
N PHE A 361 -20.35 -11.54 -17.17
CA PHE A 361 -18.92 -11.63 -16.84
C PHE A 361 -18.49 -10.60 -15.79
N ASN A 362 -17.40 -10.88 -15.07
CA ASN A 362 -16.85 -10.03 -14.02
C ASN A 362 -15.38 -9.68 -14.29
N PRO A 363 -15.06 -8.47 -14.82
CA PRO A 363 -13.69 -8.06 -15.09
C PRO A 363 -12.94 -7.56 -13.84
N LEU A 364 -13.64 -7.40 -12.72
CA LEU A 364 -13.11 -6.90 -11.44
C LEU A 364 -13.01 -8.01 -10.39
N LYS A 365 -12.69 -9.23 -10.84
CA LYS A 365 -12.48 -10.38 -9.98
C LYS A 365 -11.02 -10.49 -9.59
N PHE A 366 -10.61 -9.70 -8.58
CA PHE A 366 -9.24 -9.64 -8.10
C PHE A 366 -9.13 -10.00 -6.60
N GLY A 367 -7.95 -10.47 -6.20
CA GLY A 367 -7.56 -10.59 -4.80
C GLY A 367 -6.91 -9.32 -4.28
N VAL A 368 -6.52 -9.31 -3.02
CA VAL A 368 -5.95 -8.14 -2.37
C VAL A 368 -4.61 -8.43 -1.70
N ILE A 369 -3.73 -7.42 -1.71
CA ILE A 369 -2.46 -7.39 -0.98
C ILE A 369 -2.26 -6.03 -0.30
N GLY A 370 -1.34 -5.98 0.67
CA GLY A 370 -0.71 -4.75 1.13
C GLY A 370 0.73 -4.70 0.64
N SER A 371 1.28 -3.49 0.53
CA SER A 371 2.69 -3.21 0.25
C SER A 371 3.06 -1.84 0.83
N SER A 372 4.27 -1.34 0.64
CA SER A 372 4.65 -0.06 1.24
C SER A 372 4.51 1.15 0.31
N ASP A 373 4.86 1.01 -0.95
CA ASP A 373 5.10 2.15 -1.85
C ASP A 373 6.17 3.11 -1.27
N SER A 374 7.14 2.51 -0.60
CA SER A 374 8.22 3.26 0.03
C SER A 374 9.19 3.80 -1.02
N HIS A 375 9.51 5.09 -0.94
CA HIS A 375 10.49 5.73 -1.78
C HIS A 375 11.79 5.99 -1.02
N ASN A 376 12.19 5.05 -0.16
CA ASN A 376 13.43 5.14 0.62
C ASN A 376 14.18 3.81 0.72
N ALA A 377 13.86 2.86 -0.17
CA ALA A 377 14.43 1.52 -0.23
C ALA A 377 14.19 0.66 1.02
N THR A 378 13.19 1.01 1.85
CA THR A 378 12.77 0.25 3.03
C THR A 378 11.36 -0.30 2.86
N SER A 379 10.88 -1.08 3.81
CA SER A 379 9.49 -1.53 3.94
C SER A 379 9.00 -1.19 5.35
N PRO A 380 8.51 0.05 5.57
CA PRO A 380 8.17 0.55 6.90
C PRO A 380 6.78 0.07 7.35
N SER A 381 6.64 -1.23 7.55
CA SER A 381 5.38 -1.90 7.93
C SER A 381 5.16 -1.98 9.46
N ASP A 382 5.93 -1.25 10.26
CA ASP A 382 5.86 -1.24 11.72
C ASP A 382 5.67 0.20 12.21
N GLU A 383 4.63 0.45 12.98
CA GLU A 383 4.32 1.75 13.54
C GLU A 383 5.49 2.32 14.37
N LYS A 384 6.12 1.48 15.20
CA LYS A 384 7.30 1.89 15.98
C LYS A 384 8.52 2.14 15.10
N GLY A 385 8.68 1.35 14.04
CA GLY A 385 9.78 1.41 13.09
C GLY A 385 9.51 2.27 11.86
N TYR A 386 8.52 3.15 11.88
CA TYR A 386 8.14 3.94 10.72
C TYR A 386 9.24 4.89 10.23
N THR A 387 9.74 4.65 9.03
CA THR A 387 10.84 5.40 8.40
C THR A 387 10.38 6.50 7.45
N GLY A 388 9.07 6.66 7.27
CA GLY A 388 8.50 7.58 6.28
C GLY A 388 8.49 7.02 4.87
N LYS A 389 7.91 7.79 3.95
CA LYS A 389 7.85 7.49 2.51
C LYS A 389 9.02 8.11 1.74
N LEU A 390 9.27 9.38 1.95
CA LEU A 390 10.23 10.22 1.21
C LEU A 390 11.24 10.86 2.18
N PRO A 391 12.54 10.59 2.08
CA PRO A 391 13.51 10.99 3.10
C PRO A 391 13.49 12.47 3.46
N MET A 392 13.32 13.36 2.46
CA MET A 392 13.30 14.81 2.68
C MET A 392 11.99 15.35 3.24
N MET A 393 10.88 14.61 3.09
CA MET A 393 9.56 15.08 3.48
C MET A 393 9.15 14.57 4.87
N ASP A 394 9.39 13.28 5.11
CA ASP A 394 8.91 12.59 6.30
C ASP A 394 9.90 11.54 6.86
N GLY A 395 11.13 11.55 6.37
CA GLY A 395 12.15 10.56 6.72
C GLY A 395 12.66 10.63 8.17
N SER A 396 12.18 11.55 9.00
CA SER A 396 12.45 11.56 10.45
C SER A 396 11.28 12.12 11.23
N ALA A 397 11.21 11.82 12.52
CA ALA A 397 10.17 12.31 13.42
C ALA A 397 10.05 13.85 13.37
N GLY A 398 11.17 14.55 13.33
CA GLY A 398 11.18 16.02 13.25
C GLY A 398 10.63 16.59 11.95
N LEU A 399 10.91 15.92 10.83
CA LEU A 399 10.42 16.35 9.52
C LEU A 399 8.90 16.13 9.40
N ARG A 400 8.42 14.93 9.64
CA ARG A 400 7.00 14.55 9.42
C ARG A 400 6.04 15.16 10.43
N THR A 401 6.51 15.52 11.63
CA THR A 401 5.68 16.20 12.65
C THR A 401 5.82 17.71 12.66
N GLY A 402 6.67 18.28 11.79
CA GLY A 402 6.96 19.71 11.75
C GLY A 402 7.81 20.20 12.94
N ALA A 403 8.41 19.30 13.73
CA ALA A 403 9.25 19.65 14.88
C ALA A 403 10.57 20.30 14.47
N ALA A 404 11.06 20.03 13.27
CA ALA A 404 12.27 20.63 12.72
C ALA A 404 12.11 22.11 12.30
N GLY A 405 10.95 22.72 12.57
CA GLY A 405 10.65 24.12 12.23
C GLY A 405 10.42 24.37 10.74
N LEU A 406 10.50 23.34 9.94
CA LEU A 406 10.11 23.38 8.54
C LEU A 406 8.60 23.11 8.51
N ALA A 407 7.80 24.09 8.08
CA ALA A 407 6.34 23.94 7.93
C ALA A 407 5.98 23.02 6.74
N LEU A 408 6.71 21.89 6.60
CA LEU A 408 6.52 20.89 5.56
C LEU A 408 5.17 20.18 5.71
N ASP A 409 4.62 20.16 6.91
CA ASP A 409 3.29 19.68 7.22
C ASP A 409 2.17 20.34 6.42
N LYS A 410 2.39 21.55 5.92
CA LYS A 410 1.47 22.24 5.00
C LYS A 410 1.71 21.93 3.52
N LEU A 411 2.89 21.39 3.21
CA LEU A 411 3.31 21.08 1.83
C LEU A 411 3.17 19.59 1.53
N THR A 412 3.01 18.75 2.55
CA THR A 412 2.96 17.30 2.40
C THR A 412 1.81 16.71 3.21
N PRO A 413 1.12 15.70 2.71
CA PRO A 413 0.14 14.95 3.47
C PRO A 413 0.79 13.96 4.46
N ALA A 414 2.07 14.11 4.82
CA ALA A 414 2.83 13.16 5.64
C ALA A 414 2.14 12.79 6.97
N ARG A 415 1.35 13.70 7.54
CA ARG A 415 0.55 13.41 8.75
C ARG A 415 -0.63 12.46 8.48
N GLN A 416 -1.08 12.38 7.24
CA GLN A 416 -2.16 11.49 6.81
C GLN A 416 -1.63 10.13 6.37
N TRP A 417 -0.29 9.99 6.21
CA TRP A 417 0.32 8.72 5.83
C TRP A 417 0.36 7.76 7.00
N GLY A 418 0.14 6.47 6.69
CA GLY A 418 0.24 5.36 7.62
C GLY A 418 1.55 4.60 7.48
N SER A 419 1.71 3.55 8.26
CA SER A 419 2.75 2.54 8.00
C SER A 419 2.46 1.80 6.69
N GLY A 420 3.48 1.14 6.13
CA GLY A 420 3.33 0.32 4.94
C GLY A 420 2.56 -0.97 5.22
N GLY A 421 1.72 -1.41 4.27
CA GLY A 421 1.10 -2.71 4.31
C GLY A 421 2.07 -3.85 3.98
N LEU A 422 1.63 -5.09 4.18
CA LEU A 422 2.32 -6.30 3.74
C LEU A 422 1.39 -7.22 2.96
N ALA A 423 1.95 -7.93 1.98
CA ALA A 423 1.30 -9.04 1.30
C ALA A 423 1.48 -10.33 2.11
N GLY A 424 0.39 -10.96 2.51
CA GLY A 424 0.37 -12.33 2.98
C GLY A 424 -0.03 -13.26 1.83
N VAL A 425 0.83 -14.23 1.49
CA VAL A 425 0.63 -15.15 0.34
C VAL A 425 0.67 -16.58 0.83
N TRP A 426 -0.40 -17.34 0.58
CA TRP A 426 -0.47 -18.76 0.86
C TRP A 426 0.12 -19.57 -0.29
N ALA A 427 1.30 -20.16 -0.08
CA ALA A 427 1.98 -20.95 -1.09
C ALA A 427 2.62 -22.23 -0.49
N PRO A 428 2.87 -23.28 -1.28
CA PRO A 428 3.50 -24.50 -0.79
C PRO A 428 4.98 -24.32 -0.44
N GLU A 429 5.66 -23.40 -1.13
CA GLU A 429 7.09 -23.14 -0.94
C GLU A 429 7.44 -21.69 -1.31
N ASN A 430 8.60 -21.20 -0.80
CA ASN A 430 9.11 -19.87 -1.12
C ASN A 430 9.95 -19.93 -2.39
N THR A 431 9.29 -20.05 -3.53
CA THR A 431 9.91 -19.95 -4.86
C THR A 431 9.16 -18.94 -5.71
N ARG A 432 9.84 -18.34 -6.68
CA ARG A 432 9.24 -17.36 -7.60
C ARG A 432 8.01 -17.94 -8.29
N GLU A 433 8.08 -19.18 -8.72
CA GLU A 433 6.98 -19.89 -9.39
C GLU A 433 5.79 -20.10 -8.46
N ALA A 434 6.02 -20.67 -7.26
CA ALA A 434 4.95 -21.00 -6.33
C ALA A 434 4.22 -19.74 -5.80
N LEU A 435 4.99 -18.70 -5.50
CA LEU A 435 4.44 -17.41 -5.05
C LEU A 435 3.70 -16.71 -6.19
N PHE A 436 4.26 -16.67 -7.41
CA PHE A 436 3.58 -16.08 -8.57
C PHE A 436 2.26 -16.82 -8.88
N ASP A 437 2.25 -18.14 -8.79
CA ASP A 437 1.02 -18.93 -8.96
C ASP A 437 -0.02 -18.63 -7.89
N ALA A 438 0.41 -18.42 -6.64
CA ALA A 438 -0.48 -18.06 -5.55
C ALA A 438 -1.06 -16.66 -5.73
N LEU A 439 -0.26 -15.69 -6.16
CA LEU A 439 -0.71 -14.35 -6.54
C LEU A 439 -1.74 -14.43 -7.70
N GLN A 440 -1.46 -15.22 -8.73
CA GLN A 440 -2.37 -15.43 -9.87
C GLN A 440 -3.68 -16.09 -9.45
N ARG A 441 -3.65 -17.03 -8.49
CA ARG A 441 -4.84 -17.65 -7.91
C ARG A 441 -5.55 -16.78 -6.88
N ARG A 442 -4.99 -15.62 -6.51
CA ARG A 442 -5.55 -14.70 -5.51
C ARG A 442 -5.59 -15.29 -4.10
N GLU A 443 -4.77 -16.29 -3.82
CA GLU A 443 -4.67 -16.92 -2.48
C GLU A 443 -3.84 -16.04 -1.55
N THR A 444 -4.30 -14.80 -1.39
CA THR A 444 -3.60 -13.67 -0.77
C THR A 444 -4.49 -12.87 0.17
N PHE A 445 -3.85 -12.14 1.06
CA PHE A 445 -4.53 -11.17 1.91
C PHE A 445 -3.60 -9.98 2.18
N ALA A 446 -4.21 -8.83 2.46
CA ALA A 446 -3.50 -7.61 2.84
C ALA A 446 -3.43 -7.50 4.36
N THR A 447 -2.32 -6.99 4.91
CA THR A 447 -2.29 -6.45 6.27
C THR A 447 -1.85 -5.00 6.25
N SER A 448 -2.20 -4.26 7.28
CA SER A 448 -1.79 -2.87 7.47
C SER A 448 -0.40 -2.75 8.14
N GLY A 449 0.35 -3.86 8.20
CA GLY A 449 1.72 -3.92 8.71
C GLY A 449 2.02 -5.14 9.57
N PRO A 450 1.25 -5.42 10.62
CA PRO A 450 1.43 -6.62 11.44
C PRO A 450 1.24 -7.91 10.63
N ARG A 451 1.99 -8.96 11.00
CA ARG A 451 1.89 -10.27 10.33
C ARG A 451 0.74 -11.12 10.91
N LEU A 452 -0.46 -10.55 10.87
CA LEU A 452 -1.70 -11.26 11.16
C LEU A 452 -1.90 -12.40 10.15
N VAL A 453 -2.12 -13.63 10.62
CA VAL A 453 -2.41 -14.76 9.73
C VAL A 453 -3.91 -14.93 9.59
N VAL A 454 -4.39 -14.95 8.35
CA VAL A 454 -5.81 -15.16 8.03
C VAL A 454 -5.96 -16.33 7.06
N SER A 455 -6.79 -17.29 7.43
CA SER A 455 -7.25 -18.37 6.56
C SER A 455 -8.75 -18.31 6.40
N LEU A 456 -9.24 -18.26 5.17
CA LEU A 456 -10.67 -18.26 4.83
C LEU A 456 -10.95 -19.32 3.76
N PHE A 457 -11.93 -20.17 4.04
CA PHE A 457 -12.46 -21.13 3.07
C PHE A 457 -13.98 -21.04 2.99
N GLY A 458 -14.53 -21.22 1.79
CA GLY A 458 -15.96 -21.29 1.54
C GLY A 458 -16.36 -22.63 0.91
N GLY A 459 -17.53 -23.13 1.22
CA GLY A 459 -18.03 -24.39 0.68
C GLY A 459 -19.52 -24.57 0.96
N TRP A 460 -20.06 -25.71 0.60
CA TRP A 460 -21.49 -26.01 0.84
C TRP A 460 -21.73 -26.70 2.18
N ARG A 461 -20.73 -27.42 2.69
CA ARG A 461 -20.76 -28.09 3.98
C ARG A 461 -19.36 -28.38 4.48
N PHE A 462 -19.07 -27.98 5.70
CA PHE A 462 -17.87 -28.39 6.42
C PHE A 462 -18.25 -29.32 7.60
N PRO A 463 -17.38 -30.26 7.99
CA PRO A 463 -17.53 -30.99 9.24
C PRO A 463 -17.68 -30.02 10.42
N LYS A 464 -18.52 -30.37 11.39
CA LYS A 464 -18.70 -29.55 12.59
C LYS A 464 -17.38 -29.45 13.34
N GLY A 465 -16.99 -28.22 13.71
CA GLY A 465 -15.74 -27.95 14.46
C GLY A 465 -14.51 -27.84 13.57
N THR A 466 -14.66 -27.76 12.24
CA THR A 466 -13.52 -27.54 11.30
C THR A 466 -12.68 -26.33 11.72
N ALA A 467 -13.30 -25.20 12.08
CA ALA A 467 -12.58 -23.98 12.46
C ALA A 467 -11.72 -24.10 13.73
N SER A 468 -11.92 -25.14 14.54
CA SER A 468 -11.13 -25.42 15.75
C SER A 468 -10.28 -26.70 15.63
N ALA A 469 -10.25 -27.34 14.47
CA ALA A 469 -9.50 -28.56 14.24
C ALA A 469 -7.99 -28.28 14.10
N ILE A 470 -7.16 -29.19 14.61
CA ILE A 470 -5.70 -29.12 14.43
C ILE A 470 -5.33 -29.19 12.93
N GLU A 471 -6.06 -30.00 12.16
CA GLU A 471 -5.87 -30.17 10.73
C GLU A 471 -6.79 -29.24 9.92
N PHE A 472 -7.04 -28.03 10.42
CA PHE A 472 -7.97 -27.07 9.82
C PHE A 472 -7.80 -26.92 8.31
N ASP A 473 -6.58 -26.60 7.82
CA ASP A 473 -6.32 -26.34 6.41
C ASP A 473 -6.63 -27.55 5.53
N ALA A 474 -6.19 -28.74 5.93
CA ALA A 474 -6.43 -29.97 5.18
C ALA A 474 -7.94 -30.29 5.09
N ILE A 475 -8.67 -30.17 6.20
CA ILE A 475 -10.12 -30.41 6.23
C ILE A 475 -10.83 -29.34 5.39
N ALA A 476 -10.44 -28.08 5.51
CA ALA A 476 -11.09 -26.99 4.80
C ALA A 476 -10.87 -27.09 3.28
N ARG A 477 -9.67 -27.40 2.81
CA ARG A 477 -9.35 -27.63 1.39
C ARG A 477 -10.06 -28.85 0.80
N ALA A 478 -10.28 -29.89 1.60
CA ALA A 478 -10.99 -31.09 1.14
C ALA A 478 -12.50 -30.85 0.96
N ASN A 479 -13.09 -29.83 1.60
CA ASN A 479 -14.53 -29.59 1.63
C ASN A 479 -14.95 -28.24 1.01
N GLY A 480 -14.00 -27.41 0.60
CA GLY A 480 -14.29 -26.08 0.06
C GLY A 480 -13.15 -25.51 -0.76
N VAL A 481 -13.25 -24.22 -1.05
CA VAL A 481 -12.29 -23.44 -1.82
C VAL A 481 -11.66 -22.36 -0.93
N PRO A 482 -10.39 -22.02 -1.13
CA PRO A 482 -9.72 -20.96 -0.38
C PRO A 482 -10.16 -19.56 -0.83
N MET A 483 -9.75 -18.52 -0.08
CA MET A 483 -9.83 -17.14 -0.52
C MET A 483 -9.25 -16.97 -1.94
N GLY A 484 -9.81 -16.04 -2.73
CA GLY A 484 -9.44 -15.84 -4.12
C GLY A 484 -10.12 -16.73 -5.14
N ALA A 485 -10.85 -17.76 -4.70
CA ALA A 485 -11.53 -18.71 -5.58
C ALA A 485 -13.03 -18.45 -5.70
N SER A 486 -13.70 -19.16 -6.62
CA SER A 486 -15.16 -19.20 -6.72
C SER A 486 -15.71 -20.46 -6.09
N LEU A 487 -16.85 -20.34 -5.42
CA LEU A 487 -17.64 -21.49 -5.01
C LEU A 487 -18.07 -22.28 -6.25
N PRO A 488 -18.03 -23.62 -6.19
CA PRO A 488 -18.62 -24.43 -7.26
C PRO A 488 -20.14 -24.20 -7.30
N PRO A 489 -20.81 -24.47 -8.45
CA PRO A 489 -22.25 -24.33 -8.56
C PRO A 489 -23.00 -25.05 -7.44
N SER A 490 -24.03 -24.41 -6.89
CA SER A 490 -24.87 -25.05 -5.85
C SER A 490 -25.67 -26.21 -6.43
N SER A 491 -25.68 -27.35 -5.74
CA SER A 491 -26.53 -28.49 -6.09
C SER A 491 -27.96 -28.38 -5.53
N GLY A 492 -28.32 -27.22 -4.95
CA GLY A 492 -29.63 -26.96 -4.33
C GLY A 492 -29.66 -25.65 -3.55
N ALA A 493 -30.77 -25.34 -2.88
CA ALA A 493 -30.95 -24.11 -2.10
C ALA A 493 -30.22 -24.16 -0.73
N VAL A 494 -29.02 -24.75 -0.67
CA VAL A 494 -28.23 -24.79 0.56
C VAL A 494 -27.34 -23.55 0.58
N ALA A 495 -27.42 -22.75 1.64
CA ALA A 495 -26.57 -21.60 1.82
C ALA A 495 -25.09 -22.00 2.00
N PRO A 496 -24.16 -21.23 1.44
CA PRO A 496 -22.73 -21.47 1.61
C PRO A 496 -22.32 -21.35 3.08
N GLU A 497 -21.36 -22.16 3.43
CA GLU A 497 -20.73 -22.15 4.75
C GLU A 497 -19.28 -21.71 4.62
N PHE A 498 -18.82 -20.92 5.58
CA PHE A 498 -17.46 -20.39 5.61
C PHE A 498 -16.78 -20.80 6.90
N VAL A 499 -15.51 -21.15 6.79
CA VAL A 499 -14.65 -21.39 7.95
C VAL A 499 -13.47 -20.45 7.89
N VAL A 500 -13.24 -19.77 9.02
CA VAL A 500 -12.16 -18.78 9.16
C VAL A 500 -11.37 -19.03 10.43
N VAL A 501 -10.06 -18.88 10.32
CA VAL A 501 -9.13 -18.86 11.45
C VAL A 501 -8.23 -17.65 11.28
N ALA A 502 -8.13 -16.84 12.33
CA ALA A 502 -7.23 -15.70 12.40
C ALA A 502 -6.30 -15.83 13.62
N GLN A 503 -5.03 -15.52 13.44
CA GLN A 503 -4.03 -15.53 14.49
C GLN A 503 -3.32 -14.17 14.51
N ARG A 504 -3.07 -13.65 15.72
CA ARG A 504 -2.30 -12.43 15.87
C ARG A 504 -0.86 -12.62 15.40
N ASP A 505 -0.21 -11.52 15.11
CA ASP A 505 1.25 -11.49 15.03
C ASP A 505 1.84 -11.96 16.39
N PRO A 506 2.76 -12.94 16.40
CA PRO A 506 3.34 -13.44 17.66
C PRO A 506 3.96 -12.35 18.56
N VAL A 507 4.43 -11.24 17.96
CA VAL A 507 5.01 -10.09 18.68
C VAL A 507 4.08 -8.87 18.70
N GLY A 508 2.90 -8.96 18.07
CA GLY A 508 1.92 -7.89 17.93
C GLY A 508 0.79 -7.93 18.96
N ALA A 509 -0.25 -7.20 18.65
CA ALA A 509 -1.44 -7.06 19.47
C ALA A 509 -2.38 -8.27 19.34
N ASN A 510 -3.22 -8.47 20.36
CA ASN A 510 -4.31 -9.43 20.32
C ASN A 510 -5.39 -8.98 19.31
N LEU A 511 -6.20 -9.95 18.86
CA LEU A 511 -7.31 -9.71 17.95
C LEU A 511 -8.54 -9.20 18.69
N ASP A 512 -9.19 -8.20 18.12
CA ASP A 512 -10.51 -7.70 18.53
C ASP A 512 -11.61 -8.62 18.01
N ARG A 513 -11.75 -8.73 16.69
CA ARG A 513 -12.84 -9.48 16.02
C ARG A 513 -12.50 -9.92 14.61
N ILE A 514 -13.32 -10.84 14.11
CA ILE A 514 -13.42 -11.23 12.71
C ILE A 514 -14.77 -10.76 12.18
N GLN A 515 -14.75 -10.01 11.08
CA GLN A 515 -15.94 -9.59 10.36
C GLN A 515 -16.01 -10.30 9.01
N MET A 516 -17.19 -10.76 8.60
CA MET A 516 -17.50 -11.14 7.22
C MET A 516 -18.16 -9.98 6.52
N ILE A 517 -17.60 -9.59 5.40
CA ILE A 517 -18.20 -8.63 4.47
C ILE A 517 -18.80 -9.40 3.30
N LYS A 518 -20.11 -9.29 3.13
CA LYS A 518 -20.87 -9.81 2.00
C LYS A 518 -21.29 -8.68 1.09
N GLY A 519 -21.00 -8.78 -0.20
CA GLY A 519 -21.65 -7.98 -1.23
C GLY A 519 -22.46 -8.88 -2.14
N TRP A 520 -23.64 -8.44 -2.58
CA TRP A 520 -24.49 -9.20 -3.51
C TRP A 520 -25.29 -8.29 -4.42
N VAL A 521 -25.80 -8.87 -5.50
CA VAL A 521 -26.74 -8.22 -6.43
C VAL A 521 -28.07 -8.95 -6.33
N ASP A 522 -29.12 -8.20 -5.99
CA ASP A 522 -30.46 -8.76 -5.92
C ASP A 522 -31.05 -9.01 -7.32
N ARG A 523 -32.18 -9.72 -7.37
CA ARG A 523 -32.87 -10.06 -8.63
C ARG A 523 -33.35 -8.86 -9.43
N ALA A 524 -33.37 -7.66 -8.83
CA ALA A 524 -33.69 -6.41 -9.51
C ALA A 524 -32.42 -5.71 -10.06
N GLY A 525 -31.25 -6.32 -9.90
CA GLY A 525 -29.96 -5.78 -10.32
C GLY A 525 -29.39 -4.71 -9.39
N GLN A 526 -29.92 -4.56 -8.16
CA GLN A 526 -29.40 -3.62 -7.18
C GLN A 526 -28.29 -4.24 -6.37
N SER A 527 -27.19 -3.51 -6.22
CA SER A 527 -26.04 -3.95 -5.43
C SER A 527 -26.18 -3.57 -3.97
N HIS A 528 -25.89 -4.49 -3.08
CA HIS A 528 -26.00 -4.39 -1.63
C HIS A 528 -24.71 -4.82 -0.96
N GLU A 529 -24.55 -4.46 0.34
CA GLU A 529 -23.51 -4.98 1.21
C GLU A 529 -24.05 -5.16 2.64
N THR A 530 -23.46 -6.09 3.35
CA THR A 530 -23.68 -6.25 4.80
C THR A 530 -22.43 -6.77 5.48
N ILE A 531 -22.30 -6.49 6.76
CA ILE A 531 -21.16 -6.86 7.59
C ILE A 531 -21.67 -7.66 8.77
N TYR A 532 -21.10 -8.83 9.00
CA TYR A 532 -21.43 -9.72 10.12
C TYR A 532 -20.20 -9.85 11.04
N ASP A 533 -20.35 -9.59 12.32
CA ASP A 533 -19.35 -9.97 13.32
C ASP A 533 -19.43 -11.49 13.53
N LEU A 534 -18.39 -12.25 13.13
CA LEU A 534 -18.38 -13.70 13.19
C LEU A 534 -17.83 -14.25 14.52
N ALA A 535 -16.78 -13.63 15.03
CA ALA A 535 -16.12 -13.97 16.28
C ALA A 535 -15.47 -12.72 16.88
N TRP A 536 -15.45 -12.62 18.21
CA TRP A 536 -14.85 -11.51 18.94
C TRP A 536 -14.30 -11.95 20.29
N SER A 537 -13.42 -11.14 20.86
CA SER A 537 -12.79 -11.37 22.17
C SER A 537 -13.62 -10.81 23.33
N ASP A 538 -13.17 -11.14 24.57
CA ASP A 538 -13.56 -10.49 25.84
C ASP A 538 -15.04 -10.59 26.23
N ALA A 539 -15.74 -11.65 25.81
CA ALA A 539 -17.14 -11.92 26.17
C ALA A 539 -18.09 -10.70 26.01
N ARG A 540 -17.79 -9.82 25.06
CA ARG A 540 -18.60 -8.62 24.78
C ARG A 540 -19.97 -9.00 24.23
N THR A 541 -20.93 -8.12 24.44
CA THR A 541 -22.30 -8.28 23.94
C THR A 541 -22.52 -7.55 22.63
N VAL A 542 -23.49 -8.04 21.88
CA VAL A 542 -23.98 -7.35 20.68
C VAL A 542 -24.93 -6.25 21.12
N ASP A 543 -24.74 -5.04 20.60
CA ASP A 543 -25.68 -3.94 20.77
C ASP A 543 -27.02 -4.34 20.11
N PRO A 544 -28.14 -4.38 20.86
CA PRO A 544 -29.40 -4.85 20.32
C PRO A 544 -30.04 -3.90 19.28
N VAL A 545 -29.59 -2.64 19.21
CA VAL A 545 -30.07 -1.64 18.28
C VAL A 545 -29.22 -1.61 17.01
N ALA A 546 -27.88 -1.58 17.19
CA ALA A 546 -26.94 -1.54 16.08
C ALA A 546 -26.71 -2.93 15.45
N GLY A 547 -27.01 -4.02 16.17
CA GLY A 547 -26.76 -5.39 15.73
C GLY A 547 -25.26 -5.73 15.62
N ARG A 548 -24.39 -4.98 16.30
CA ARG A 548 -22.92 -5.07 16.23
C ARG A 548 -22.31 -5.27 17.61
N VAL A 549 -21.16 -5.90 17.63
CA VAL A 549 -20.39 -6.09 18.87
C VAL A 549 -19.86 -4.76 19.38
N LEU A 550 -20.03 -4.52 20.68
CA LEU A 550 -19.51 -3.32 21.34
C LEU A 550 -17.98 -3.19 21.14
N PRO A 551 -17.41 -1.95 21.13
CA PRO A 551 -15.98 -1.73 21.01
C PRO A 551 -15.16 -2.50 22.04
N VAL A 552 -13.95 -2.93 21.68
CA VAL A 552 -13.04 -3.69 22.55
C VAL A 552 -12.43 -2.83 23.67
N GLY A 553 -12.48 -1.51 23.54
CA GLY A 553 -11.75 -0.59 24.38
C GLY A 553 -10.30 -0.40 23.93
N SER A 554 -9.47 0.18 24.80
CA SER A 554 -8.06 0.43 24.49
C SER A 554 -7.19 0.28 25.73
N SER A 555 -6.05 -0.38 25.59
CA SER A 555 -4.98 -0.45 26.60
C SER A 555 -3.81 0.50 26.26
N VAL A 556 -3.97 1.38 25.26
CA VAL A 556 -2.91 2.29 24.79
C VAL A 556 -2.60 3.34 25.85
N ASP A 557 -1.32 3.37 26.26
CA ASP A 557 -0.71 4.48 26.99
C ASP A 557 -0.03 5.42 25.97
N ALA A 558 -0.70 6.51 25.62
CA ALA A 558 -0.20 7.46 24.64
C ALA A 558 1.00 8.29 25.15
N VAL A 559 1.22 8.36 26.47
CA VAL A 559 2.35 9.10 27.05
C VAL A 559 3.66 8.34 26.87
N ASN A 560 3.60 7.01 26.94
CA ASN A 560 4.77 6.14 26.81
C ASN A 560 4.80 5.39 25.46
N ALA A 561 3.82 5.58 24.59
CA ALA A 561 3.63 4.85 23.34
C ALA A 561 3.68 3.32 23.55
N THR A 562 2.94 2.83 24.56
CA THR A 562 2.86 1.40 24.90
C THR A 562 1.43 0.91 24.90
N TYR A 563 1.25 -0.39 24.87
CA TYR A 563 -0.03 -1.09 25.06
C TYR A 563 0.25 -2.46 25.70
N ASP A 564 -0.80 -3.11 26.17
CA ASP A 564 -0.71 -4.48 26.65
C ASP A 564 -1.79 -5.36 26.01
N ASN A 565 -1.61 -6.67 26.11
CA ASN A 565 -2.52 -7.68 25.61
C ASN A 565 -3.49 -8.19 26.71
N THR A 566 -3.93 -7.34 27.63
CA THR A 566 -4.97 -7.66 28.60
C THR A 566 -6.37 -7.72 27.97
N LEU A 567 -6.54 -7.05 26.82
CA LEU A 567 -7.71 -7.12 25.96
C LEU A 567 -7.42 -8.02 24.74
N GLY A 568 -8.48 -8.46 24.08
CA GLY A 568 -8.35 -9.21 22.85
C GLY A 568 -8.02 -10.69 23.04
N SER A 569 -7.89 -11.41 21.95
CA SER A 569 -7.55 -12.84 21.90
C SER A 569 -6.38 -13.11 20.95
N PRO A 570 -5.45 -14.01 21.29
CA PRO A 570 -4.36 -14.36 20.37
C PRO A 570 -4.83 -15.10 19.11
N GLN A 571 -6.01 -15.69 19.15
CA GLN A 571 -6.63 -16.40 18.03
C GLN A 571 -8.14 -16.25 18.10
N LEU A 572 -8.76 -16.07 16.95
CA LEU A 572 -10.21 -16.14 16.76
C LEU A 572 -10.52 -17.09 15.61
N SER A 573 -11.67 -17.75 15.70
CA SER A 573 -12.14 -18.63 14.62
C SER A 573 -13.66 -18.68 14.56
N ALA A 574 -14.20 -18.91 13.38
CA ALA A 574 -15.64 -19.08 13.15
C ALA A 574 -15.93 -20.12 12.09
N GLN A 575 -17.05 -20.81 12.25
CA GLN A 575 -17.71 -21.59 11.22
C GLN A 575 -19.12 -21.00 11.07
N TRP A 576 -19.37 -20.36 9.95
CA TRP A 576 -20.54 -19.51 9.73
C TRP A 576 -21.23 -19.86 8.42
N ARG A 577 -22.55 -19.85 8.42
CA ARG A 577 -23.42 -20.07 7.26
C ARG A 577 -24.15 -18.79 6.95
N ASP A 578 -24.19 -18.38 5.69
CA ASP A 578 -24.90 -17.17 5.27
C ASP A 578 -26.41 -17.29 5.56
N PRO A 579 -26.95 -16.48 6.49
CA PRO A 579 -28.37 -16.54 6.82
C PRO A 579 -29.27 -15.93 5.74
N ASP A 580 -28.72 -15.06 4.89
CA ASP A 580 -29.44 -14.26 3.90
C ASP A 580 -29.05 -14.65 2.47
N PHE A 581 -28.71 -15.93 2.26
CA PHE A 581 -28.32 -16.44 0.95
C PHE A 581 -29.52 -16.69 0.04
N ASP A 582 -29.47 -16.11 -1.16
CA ASP A 582 -30.34 -16.49 -2.29
C ASP A 582 -29.51 -17.13 -3.41
N ALA A 583 -29.84 -18.35 -3.82
CA ALA A 583 -29.12 -19.09 -4.85
C ALA A 583 -29.21 -18.46 -6.25
N GLY A 584 -30.10 -17.49 -6.46
CA GLY A 584 -30.23 -16.75 -7.71
C GLY A 584 -29.53 -15.40 -7.75
N GLU A 585 -28.69 -15.10 -6.75
CA GLU A 585 -28.01 -13.82 -6.60
C GLU A 585 -26.49 -14.01 -6.63
N GLU A 586 -25.79 -13.22 -7.45
CA GLU A 586 -24.33 -13.12 -7.42
C GLU A 586 -23.87 -12.53 -6.11
N ALA A 587 -22.82 -13.09 -5.52
CA ALA A 587 -22.26 -12.60 -4.27
C ALA A 587 -20.74 -12.75 -4.20
N PHE A 588 -20.11 -11.93 -3.36
CA PHE A 588 -18.75 -12.15 -2.87
C PHE A 588 -18.70 -12.07 -1.35
N TYR A 589 -17.70 -12.74 -0.78
CA TYR A 589 -17.48 -12.81 0.66
C TYR A 589 -15.98 -12.64 0.95
N TYR A 590 -15.63 -11.73 1.85
CA TYR A 590 -14.26 -11.63 2.37
C TYR A 590 -14.29 -11.32 3.86
N VAL A 591 -13.19 -11.60 4.55
CA VAL A 591 -13.09 -11.29 5.98
C VAL A 591 -12.13 -10.14 6.21
N ARG A 592 -12.49 -9.32 7.22
CA ARG A 592 -11.63 -8.34 7.85
C ARG A 592 -11.39 -8.78 9.29
N VAL A 593 -10.12 -8.82 9.68
CA VAL A 593 -9.68 -9.15 11.04
C VAL A 593 -9.08 -7.90 11.64
N LEU A 594 -9.54 -7.53 12.82
CA LEU A 594 -9.07 -6.34 13.53
C LEU A 594 -8.25 -6.74 14.75
N GLU A 595 -7.13 -6.05 15.00
CA GLU A 595 -6.43 -6.07 16.28
C GLU A 595 -7.10 -5.15 17.30
N ILE A 596 -6.74 -5.27 18.56
CA ILE A 596 -7.01 -4.23 19.57
C ILE A 596 -6.20 -2.97 19.20
N PRO A 597 -6.62 -1.76 19.66
CA PRO A 597 -5.88 -0.53 19.39
C PRO A 597 -4.43 -0.58 19.89
N THR A 598 -3.50 -0.09 19.06
CA THR A 598 -2.05 0.07 19.35
C THR A 598 -1.63 1.53 19.13
N PRO A 599 -0.48 2.00 19.69
CA PRO A 599 0.01 3.35 19.41
C PRO A 599 0.31 3.54 17.92
N ARG A 600 -0.10 4.69 17.36
CA ARG A 600 0.24 5.09 16.00
C ARG A 600 1.69 5.61 15.92
N TRP A 601 2.34 5.56 14.75
CA TRP A 601 3.70 6.06 14.54
C TRP A 601 3.89 7.48 15.10
N SER A 602 2.89 8.35 14.95
CA SER A 602 2.92 9.73 15.46
C SER A 602 3.00 9.81 16.98
N THR A 603 2.53 8.79 17.69
CA THR A 603 2.63 8.68 19.16
C THR A 603 4.04 8.24 19.57
N PHE A 604 4.68 7.32 18.84
CA PHE A 604 6.09 6.99 19.04
C PHE A 604 6.99 8.20 18.78
N ASP A 605 6.73 8.96 17.71
CA ASP A 605 7.45 10.21 17.42
C ASP A 605 7.29 11.25 18.54
N ALA A 606 6.08 11.39 19.08
CA ALA A 606 5.82 12.32 20.18
C ALA A 606 6.65 11.98 21.41
N VAL A 607 6.76 10.70 21.75
CA VAL A 607 7.64 10.22 22.83
C VAL A 607 9.11 10.54 22.53
N GLN A 608 9.60 10.22 21.34
CA GLN A 608 10.97 10.53 20.91
C GLN A 608 11.29 12.02 21.01
N LEU A 609 10.35 12.88 20.62
CA LEU A 609 10.48 14.33 20.61
C LEU A 609 10.11 15.01 21.93
N GLN A 610 9.69 14.24 22.95
CA GLN A 610 9.19 14.75 24.24
C GLN A 610 8.07 15.79 24.06
N ARG A 611 7.06 15.47 23.24
CA ARG A 611 5.91 16.34 22.90
C ARG A 611 4.60 15.63 23.18
N GLU A 612 3.52 16.41 23.19
CA GLU A 612 2.17 15.85 23.22
C GLU A 612 1.88 15.07 21.92
N PRO A 613 1.27 13.88 22.02
CA PRO A 613 0.90 13.08 20.86
C PRO A 613 -0.15 13.79 19.99
N MET A 614 -0.02 13.64 18.67
CA MET A 614 -1.01 14.12 17.71
C MET A 614 -2.16 13.11 17.56
N ALA A 615 -3.38 13.59 17.39
CA ALA A 615 -4.51 12.73 17.03
C ALA A 615 -4.41 12.25 15.56
N PRO A 616 -4.78 10.98 15.28
CA PRO A 616 -5.14 9.93 16.21
C PRO A 616 -3.91 9.38 16.96
N VAL A 617 -4.05 9.13 18.27
CA VAL A 617 -2.96 8.60 19.12
C VAL A 617 -2.79 7.09 18.99
N SER A 618 -3.78 6.41 18.44
CA SER A 618 -3.80 4.96 18.26
C SER A 618 -4.35 4.59 16.89
N ILE A 619 -3.99 3.41 16.46
CA ILE A 619 -4.48 2.77 15.24
C ILE A 619 -5.03 1.39 15.59
N GLN A 620 -6.01 0.91 14.83
CA GLN A 620 -6.53 -0.45 14.95
C GLN A 620 -6.17 -1.23 13.68
N GLU A 621 -5.01 -1.88 13.75
CA GLU A 621 -4.42 -2.62 12.65
C GLU A 621 -5.33 -3.77 12.19
N ARG A 622 -5.16 -4.18 10.94
CA ARG A 622 -6.08 -5.14 10.32
C ARG A 622 -5.45 -6.01 9.26
N ALA A 623 -6.16 -7.11 8.99
CA ALA A 623 -5.94 -7.91 7.80
C ALA A 623 -7.25 -8.05 7.02
N ILE A 624 -7.13 -8.10 5.68
CA ILE A 624 -8.26 -8.18 4.75
C ILE A 624 -7.97 -9.29 3.75
N SER A 625 -8.82 -10.32 3.70
CA SER A 625 -8.65 -11.44 2.78
C SER A 625 -9.10 -11.10 1.37
N SER A 626 -8.55 -11.79 0.38
CA SER A 626 -9.17 -11.89 -0.94
C SER A 626 -10.55 -12.49 -0.84
N ALA A 627 -11.46 -12.09 -1.74
CA ALA A 627 -12.85 -12.54 -1.72
C ALA A 627 -13.00 -13.98 -2.22
N ILE A 628 -14.06 -14.64 -1.78
CA ILE A 628 -14.62 -15.86 -2.37
C ILE A 628 -15.90 -15.45 -3.09
N TRP A 629 -16.04 -15.83 -4.35
CA TRP A 629 -17.20 -15.47 -5.18
C TRP A 629 -18.20 -16.59 -5.31
N TYR A 630 -19.47 -16.22 -5.36
CA TYR A 630 -20.57 -17.09 -5.76
C TYR A 630 -21.23 -16.54 -7.02
N GLN A 631 -21.46 -17.41 -7.98
CA GLN A 631 -22.20 -17.13 -9.20
C GLN A 631 -23.24 -18.26 -9.38
N PRO A 632 -24.53 -17.92 -9.56
CA PRO A 632 -25.62 -18.87 -9.73
C PRO A 632 -25.46 -19.90 -10.84
#